data_0c1baafd0da15828f6fa0d88ad682e58
#
_entry.id   0c1baafd0da15828f6fa0d88ad682e58
#
_cell.length_a   1.000
_cell.length_b   1.000
_cell.length_c   1.000
_cell.angle_alpha   90.00
_cell.angle_beta   90.00
_cell.angle_gamma   90.00
#
_symmetry.space_group_name_H-M   'P 1'
#
loop_
_entity.id
_entity.type
_entity.pdbx_description
1 polymer ?
#
loop_
_entity_poly.entity_id
_entity_poly.type
_entity_poly.pdbx_seq_one_letter_code
_entity_poly.pdbx_strand_id
1 'polypeptide(L)'
;MTFEQCEQEVKRHLTDKRFFHSQCVAAEAARLAQRYGADVEKARLAGILHDIMKDTPPEQQLKILRDSGIILTKTQSRNRKLWHALAGAAYLRGALSVSDEEIVSAVAC
;
A
#
# COMPACT_ATOMS: atom_id res chain seq x y z
N MET A 1 10.30 9.31 1.28
CA MET A 1 9.85 9.59 -0.10
C MET A 1 8.79 10.70 -0.09
N THR A 2 8.79 11.53 -1.11
CA THR A 2 7.73 12.53 -1.28
C THR A 2 6.47 11.86 -1.81
N PHE A 3 5.32 12.56 -1.72
CA PHE A 3 4.07 12.06 -2.30
C PHE A 3 4.22 11.81 -3.80
N GLU A 4 4.87 12.71 -4.51
CA GLU A 4 5.07 12.60 -5.96
C GLU A 4 5.91 11.37 -6.32
N GLN A 5 6.92 11.06 -5.53
CA GLN A 5 7.73 9.86 -5.72
C GLN A 5 6.89 8.59 -5.49
N CYS A 6 6.10 8.59 -4.43
CA CYS A 6 5.18 7.48 -4.16
C CYS A 6 4.15 7.32 -5.27
N GLU A 7 3.58 8.42 -5.75
CA GLU A 7 2.60 8.40 -6.84
C GLU A 7 3.18 7.80 -8.12
N GLN A 8 4.41 8.17 -8.48
CA GLN A 8 5.08 7.61 -9.65
C GLN A 8 5.34 6.12 -9.49
N GLU A 9 5.73 5.70 -8.30
CA GLU A 9 5.96 4.28 -8.00
C GLU A 9 4.67 3.48 -8.14
N VAL A 10 3.58 3.99 -7.58
CA VAL A 10 2.25 3.35 -7.66
C VAL A 10 1.79 3.25 -9.11
N LYS A 11 1.99 4.30 -9.89
CA LYS A 11 1.61 4.33 -11.32
C LYS A 11 2.27 3.19 -12.10
N ARG A 12 3.50 2.83 -11.76
CA ARG A 12 4.23 1.75 -12.42
C ARG A 12 3.66 0.36 -12.13
N HIS A 13 2.95 0.21 -11.02
CA HIS A 13 2.46 -1.08 -10.55
C HIS A 13 0.97 -1.33 -10.82
N LEU A 14 0.22 -0.30 -11.18
CA LEU A 14 -1.23 -0.39 -11.30
C LEU A 14 -1.71 -0.09 -12.73
N THR A 15 -2.87 -0.65 -13.06
CA THR A 15 -3.60 -0.23 -14.27
C THR A 15 -4.04 1.22 -14.11
N ASP A 16 -4.34 1.89 -15.22
CA ASP A 16 -4.78 3.29 -15.20
C ASP A 16 -6.03 3.48 -14.33
N LYS A 17 -6.97 2.56 -14.42
CA LYS A 17 -8.20 2.61 -13.64
C LYS A 17 -7.90 2.50 -12.13
N ARG A 18 -7.05 1.56 -11.73
CA ARG A 18 -6.68 1.36 -10.35
C ARG A 18 -5.86 2.53 -9.80
N PHE A 19 -4.98 3.06 -10.63
CA PHE A 19 -4.18 4.23 -10.27
C PHE A 19 -5.08 5.44 -10.00
N PHE A 20 -6.05 5.69 -10.88
CA PHE A 20 -7.02 6.77 -10.69
C PHE A 20 -7.79 6.58 -9.37
N HIS A 21 -8.23 5.36 -9.08
CA HIS A 21 -8.89 5.05 -7.81
C HIS A 21 -7.99 5.41 -6.62
N SER A 22 -6.71 5.04 -6.69
CA SER A 22 -5.75 5.35 -5.62
C SER A 22 -5.54 6.85 -5.44
N GLN A 23 -5.53 7.61 -6.53
CA GLN A 23 -5.46 9.08 -6.47
C GLN A 23 -6.70 9.65 -5.76
N CYS A 24 -7.88 9.14 -6.05
CA CYS A 24 -9.12 9.56 -5.39
C CYS A 24 -9.11 9.22 -3.90
N VAL A 25 -8.63 8.05 -3.54
CA VAL A 25 -8.52 7.65 -2.13
C VAL A 25 -7.53 8.55 -1.38
N ALA A 26 -6.41 8.88 -2.00
CA ALA A 26 -5.43 9.79 -1.40
C ALA A 26 -6.03 11.18 -1.12
N ALA A 27 -6.76 11.73 -2.09
CA ALA A 27 -7.41 13.03 -1.94
C ALA A 27 -8.47 13.01 -0.83
N GLU A 28 -9.29 11.95 -0.79
CA GLU A 28 -10.32 11.80 0.24
C GLU A 28 -9.71 11.61 1.63
N ALA A 29 -8.64 10.82 1.74
CA ALA A 29 -7.94 10.62 3.00
C ALA A 29 -7.36 11.94 3.53
N ALA A 30 -6.76 12.76 2.65
CA ALA A 30 -6.23 14.06 3.01
C ALA A 30 -7.34 14.99 3.51
N ARG A 31 -8.49 15.00 2.82
CA ARG A 31 -9.64 15.82 3.19
C ARG A 31 -10.18 15.45 4.57
N LEU A 32 -10.32 14.14 4.84
CA LEU A 32 -10.80 13.66 6.12
C LEU A 32 -9.81 13.96 7.24
N ALA A 33 -8.52 13.77 6.99
CA ALA A 33 -7.48 14.08 7.97
C ALA A 33 -7.49 15.57 8.35
N GLN A 34 -7.64 16.45 7.38
CA GLN A 34 -7.73 17.88 7.63
C GLN A 34 -8.96 18.22 8.48
N ARG A 35 -10.11 17.62 8.17
CA ARG A 35 -11.35 17.85 8.90
C ARG A 35 -11.28 17.41 10.36
N TYR A 36 -10.63 16.28 10.63
CA TYR A 36 -10.59 15.67 11.97
C TYR A 36 -9.28 15.90 12.72
N GLY A 37 -8.40 16.74 12.19
CA GLY A 37 -7.15 17.10 12.88
C GLY A 37 -6.08 16.02 12.88
N ALA A 38 -6.16 15.06 11.96
CA ALA A 38 -5.13 14.03 11.79
C ALA A 38 -4.00 14.54 10.87
N ASP A 39 -2.91 13.77 10.78
CA ASP A 39 -1.78 14.11 9.92
C ASP A 39 -2.17 13.95 8.44
N VAL A 40 -2.34 15.07 7.77
CA VAL A 40 -2.79 15.13 6.37
C VAL A 40 -1.81 14.41 5.43
N GLU A 41 -0.51 14.65 5.61
CA GLU A 41 0.50 14.07 4.73
C GLU A 41 0.58 12.55 4.87
N LYS A 42 0.54 12.03 6.10
CA LYS A 42 0.52 10.58 6.34
C LYS A 42 -0.72 9.94 5.77
N ALA A 43 -1.89 10.55 5.94
CA ALA A 43 -3.15 10.06 5.40
C ALA A 43 -3.11 9.99 3.88
N ARG A 44 -2.59 11.03 3.24
CA ARG A 44 -2.45 11.13 1.80
C ARG A 44 -1.50 10.06 1.25
N LEU A 45 -0.37 9.86 1.91
CA LEU A 45 0.60 8.81 1.55
C LEU A 45 0.01 7.42 1.70
N ALA A 46 -0.64 7.13 2.82
CA ALA A 46 -1.31 5.85 3.02
C ALA A 46 -2.36 5.59 1.94
N GLY A 47 -3.11 6.62 1.57
CA GLY A 47 -4.13 6.51 0.53
C GLY A 47 -3.58 6.17 -0.84
N ILE A 48 -2.49 6.83 -1.27
CA ILE A 48 -1.89 6.53 -2.59
C ILE A 48 -1.23 5.15 -2.62
N LEU A 49 -0.71 4.69 -1.50
CA LEU A 49 0.06 3.44 -1.42
C LEU A 49 -0.80 2.21 -1.14
N HIS A 50 -2.05 2.37 -0.69
CA HIS A 50 -2.82 1.27 -0.10
C HIS A 50 -3.03 0.05 -1.02
N ASP A 51 -3.14 0.26 -2.32
CA ASP A 51 -3.39 -0.80 -3.31
C ASP A 51 -2.20 -1.08 -4.23
N ILE A 52 -0.97 -0.66 -3.84
CA ILE A 52 0.20 -0.73 -4.74
C ILE A 52 0.44 -2.13 -5.34
N MET A 53 0.14 -3.18 -4.60
CA MET A 53 0.33 -4.57 -5.07
C MET A 53 -0.95 -5.22 -5.60
N LYS A 54 -2.05 -4.48 -5.72
CA LYS A 54 -3.35 -5.03 -6.09
C LYS A 54 -3.34 -5.73 -7.45
N ASP A 55 -2.66 -5.15 -8.44
CA ASP A 55 -2.60 -5.68 -9.79
C ASP A 55 -1.37 -6.58 -10.03
N THR A 56 -0.55 -6.79 -9.00
CA THR A 56 0.61 -7.69 -9.07
C THR A 56 0.11 -9.14 -9.02
N PRO A 57 0.63 -10.02 -9.91
CA PRO A 57 0.22 -11.43 -9.91
C PRO A 57 0.42 -12.10 -8.55
N PRO A 58 -0.46 -13.04 -8.16
CA PRO A 58 -0.37 -13.69 -6.84
C PRO A 58 0.98 -14.36 -6.56
N GLU A 59 1.62 -14.96 -7.57
CA GLU A 59 2.93 -15.60 -7.40
C GLU A 59 4.00 -14.58 -7.00
N GLN A 60 3.94 -13.38 -7.55
CA GLN A 60 4.87 -12.31 -7.21
C GLN A 60 4.58 -11.73 -5.83
N GLN A 61 3.31 -11.62 -5.47
CA GLN A 61 2.92 -11.22 -4.11
C GLN A 61 3.49 -12.20 -3.08
N LEU A 62 3.35 -13.49 -3.32
CA LEU A 62 3.90 -14.54 -2.44
C LEU A 62 5.43 -14.47 -2.37
N LYS A 63 6.08 -14.19 -3.49
CA LYS A 63 7.54 -14.05 -3.52
C LYS A 63 7.99 -12.87 -2.65
N ILE A 64 7.31 -11.74 -2.74
CA ILE A 64 7.61 -10.56 -1.93
C ILE A 64 7.46 -10.89 -0.44
N LEU A 65 6.38 -11.58 -0.06
CA LEU A 65 6.14 -11.99 1.31
C LEU A 65 7.24 -12.94 1.81
N ARG A 66 7.61 -13.92 1.01
CA ARG A 66 8.65 -14.89 1.33
C ARG A 66 10.01 -14.22 1.49
N ASP A 67 10.38 -13.35 0.56
CA ASP A 67 11.65 -12.64 0.58
C ASP A 67 11.75 -11.68 1.78
N SER A 68 10.59 -11.23 2.28
CA SER A 68 10.51 -10.36 3.46
C SER A 68 10.45 -11.16 4.78
N GLY A 69 10.51 -12.48 4.72
CA GLY A 69 10.47 -13.33 5.90
C GLY A 69 9.09 -13.47 6.54
N ILE A 70 8.04 -13.13 5.80
CA ILE A 70 6.65 -13.20 6.31
C ILE A 70 6.10 -14.59 6.08
N ILE A 71 5.63 -15.23 7.17
CA ILE A 71 4.98 -16.54 7.14
C ILE A 71 3.48 -16.31 7.29
N LEU A 72 2.71 -16.72 6.28
CA LEU A 72 1.27 -16.57 6.30
C LEU A 72 0.62 -17.58 7.25
N THR A 73 -0.38 -17.15 8.01
CA THR A 73 -1.23 -18.07 8.78
C THR A 73 -2.10 -18.87 7.80
N LYS A 74 -2.76 -19.93 8.29
CA LYS A 74 -3.68 -20.72 7.46
C LYS A 74 -4.79 -19.85 6.87
N THR A 75 -5.36 -18.97 7.68
CA THR A 75 -6.41 -18.05 7.24
C THR A 75 -5.90 -17.11 6.16
N GLN A 76 -4.72 -16.52 6.36
CA GLN A 76 -4.11 -15.63 5.38
C GLN A 76 -3.78 -16.35 4.07
N SER A 77 -3.21 -17.57 4.16
CA SER A 77 -2.83 -18.33 2.96
C SER A 77 -4.04 -18.75 2.12
N ARG A 78 -5.21 -18.88 2.73
CA ARG A 78 -6.46 -19.24 2.05
C ARG A 78 -7.21 -18.03 1.49
N ASN A 79 -6.81 -16.81 1.83
CA ASN A 79 -7.50 -15.59 1.43
C ASN A 79 -6.58 -14.69 0.61
N ARG A 80 -6.61 -14.87 -0.71
CA ARG A 80 -5.75 -14.10 -1.64
C ARG A 80 -6.00 -12.60 -1.55
N LYS A 81 -7.19 -12.17 -1.12
CA LYS A 81 -7.49 -10.75 -0.97
C LYS A 81 -6.62 -10.07 0.08
N LEU A 82 -6.11 -10.84 1.05
CA LEU A 82 -5.21 -10.30 2.08
C LEU A 82 -3.77 -10.18 1.58
N TRP A 83 -3.39 -10.96 0.57
CA TRP A 83 -2.00 -11.02 0.10
C TRP A 83 -1.51 -9.68 -0.43
N HIS A 84 -2.34 -8.97 -1.21
CA HIS A 84 -1.91 -7.69 -1.79
C HIS A 84 -1.62 -6.64 -0.72
N ALA A 85 -2.40 -6.60 0.35
CA ALA A 85 -2.19 -5.66 1.44
C ALA A 85 -0.89 -5.96 2.20
N LEU A 86 -0.68 -7.24 2.54
CA LEU A 86 0.53 -7.67 3.23
C LEU A 86 1.78 -7.50 2.34
N ALA A 87 1.68 -7.87 1.06
CA ALA A 87 2.77 -7.69 0.11
C ALA A 87 3.07 -6.20 -0.11
N GLY A 88 2.03 -5.36 -0.14
CA GLY A 88 2.18 -3.91 -0.24
C GLY A 88 2.96 -3.35 0.93
N ALA A 89 2.60 -3.73 2.16
CA ALA A 89 3.32 -3.29 3.35
C ALA A 89 4.79 -3.73 3.32
N ALA A 90 5.04 -4.99 2.93
CA ALA A 90 6.41 -5.51 2.81
C ALA A 90 7.21 -4.77 1.75
N TYR A 91 6.59 -4.44 0.62
CA TYR A 91 7.21 -3.69 -0.46
C TYR A 91 7.59 -2.27 -0.02
N LEU A 92 6.71 -1.62 0.75
CA LEU A 92 6.99 -0.29 1.30
C LEU A 92 8.24 -0.32 2.18
N ARG A 93 8.31 -1.27 3.10
CA ARG A 93 9.45 -1.37 4.02
C ARG A 93 10.76 -1.70 3.31
N GLY A 94 10.72 -2.65 2.39
CA GLY A 94 11.91 -3.14 1.71
C GLY A 94 12.33 -2.25 0.55
N ALA A 95 11.54 -2.25 -0.53
CA ALA A 95 11.91 -1.60 -1.78
C ALA A 95 11.84 -0.09 -1.73
N LEU A 96 10.86 0.47 -1.02
CA LEU A 96 10.65 1.92 -0.96
C LEU A 96 11.22 2.57 0.30
N SER A 97 11.72 1.77 1.23
CA SER A 97 12.30 2.23 2.50
C SER A 97 11.36 3.15 3.30
N VAL A 98 10.06 2.89 3.21
CA VAL A 98 9.05 3.59 4.01
C VAL A 98 8.98 2.91 5.37
N SER A 99 9.45 3.58 6.41
CA SER A 99 9.55 3.02 7.77
C SER A 99 8.51 3.57 8.74
N ASP A 100 7.65 4.49 8.30
CA ASP A 100 6.60 5.04 9.16
C ASP A 100 5.56 3.95 9.44
N GLU A 101 5.51 3.49 10.69
CA GLU A 101 4.63 2.38 11.08
C GLU A 101 3.15 2.68 10.91
N GLU A 102 2.73 3.93 11.05
CA GLU A 102 1.33 4.30 10.84
C GLU A 102 0.94 4.12 9.37
N ILE A 103 1.82 4.51 8.43
CA ILE A 103 1.58 4.33 7.00
C ILE A 103 1.60 2.85 6.64
N VAL A 104 2.62 2.12 7.10
CA VAL A 104 2.77 0.68 6.80
C VAL A 104 1.58 -0.10 7.33
N SER A 105 1.15 0.17 8.56
CA SER A 105 -0.01 -0.49 9.16
C SER A 105 -1.30 -0.20 8.40
N ALA A 106 -1.49 1.02 7.94
CA ALA A 106 -2.67 1.39 7.14
C ALA A 106 -2.72 0.62 5.82
N VAL A 107 -1.57 0.42 5.18
CA VAL A 107 -1.49 -0.35 3.93
C VAL A 107 -1.71 -1.84 4.17
N ALA A 108 -1.24 -2.37 5.31
CA ALA A 108 -1.38 -3.80 5.66
C ALA A 108 -2.83 -4.20 6.00
N CYS A 109 -3.67 -3.25 6.35
CA CYS A 109 -5.10 -3.48 6.63
C CYS A 109 -5.94 -3.48 5.33
#